data_e87f471d0bc50942a9522af0ec534259
#
_entry.id   e87f471d0bc50942a9522af0ec534259
#
_cell.length_a   1.000
_cell.length_b   1.000
_cell.length_c   1.000
_cell.angle_alpha   90.00
_cell.angle_beta   90.00
_cell.angle_gamma   90.00
#
_symmetry.space_group_name_H-M   'P 1'
#
loop_
_entity.id
_entity.type
_entity.pdbx_description
1 polymer ?
#
loop_
_entity_poly.entity_id
_entity_poly.type
_entity_poly.pdbx_seq_one_letter_code
_entity_poly.pdbx_strand_id
1 'polypeptide(L)'
;MSEHLGTPPEGENTSGKPAGANVSGGGSSGLSIGMRPAEAPGANLTPEEIARRASGRGTWHRRASKPVSHWMFTLIGVLLLHKLIPNSGWLMVHIVTLGLITNSILIWSQHFTEALMKIKIPDEHRGTQVRRIFILNAGILVLMIGMVGQLSVPGLYAATVVGALIVGSMVAWHGIYLLKQVRQALPSRFGVTIRFYIIAALLLPLGAAFGGMIAYPNLSGTLHSQFLLAHEAVNVLGFVGITAVGTLVTFWPTMLRTKMVDKALTHSLRALYLMCGGLVLTLVGAILGMRPLAAAGLVVYLVGLLIVAWVMVRTLRTKRPNEYPPMSVGMGFLWLIVGVAATAYMVATTPFAQLDMRAVTPIFVVGFLLQLLLGAMSYLLPQRMGGGPAVVRASNKEFSRFAAARVTAVNLALIIFMMPGSVVGQSIKIAVAIVGALALIAFIPLMVRGVKASVNTRKEMMAARARGEKPVFTQEALTPEPVPHAKQSF
;
A
#
# COMPACT_ATOMS: atom_id res chain seq x y z
N MET A 1 36.95 -45.25 -43.86
CA MET A 1 38.34 -45.36 -43.36
C MET A 1 38.21 -45.28 -41.89
N SER A 2 37.98 -46.44 -41.26
CA SER A 2 38.94 -47.32 -40.55
C SER A 2 39.31 -46.70 -39.21
N GLU A 3 38.69 -47.21 -38.09
CA GLU A 3 39.14 -48.25 -37.16
C GLU A 3 40.14 -47.70 -36.14
N HIS A 4 40.08 -47.93 -34.84
CA HIS A 4 40.00 -49.11 -33.95
C HIS A 4 39.70 -48.67 -32.54
N LEU A 5 38.78 -49.21 -31.80
CA LEU A 5 38.73 -50.37 -30.89
C LEU A 5 39.88 -50.51 -29.87
N GLY A 6 39.51 -50.65 -28.57
CA GLY A 6 40.36 -51.19 -27.54
C GLY A 6 39.70 -51.08 -26.12
N THR A 7 39.11 -52.21 -25.70
CA THR A 7 38.62 -52.48 -24.31
C THR A 7 39.65 -53.36 -23.55
N PRO A 8 39.40 -53.82 -22.27
CA PRO A 8 40.21 -53.60 -21.07
C PRO A 8 41.03 -54.83 -20.64
N PRO A 9 41.58 -54.93 -19.45
CA PRO A 9 41.32 -56.17 -18.69
C PRO A 9 41.08 -56.03 -17.18
N GLU A 10 40.35 -57.01 -16.71
CA GLU A 10 40.06 -57.49 -15.36
C GLU A 10 41.23 -58.09 -14.57
N GLY A 11 40.92 -58.32 -13.27
CA GLY A 11 41.56 -59.36 -12.41
C GLY A 11 42.19 -58.76 -11.15
N GLU A 12 42.11 -59.21 -9.96
CA GLU A 12 41.58 -60.42 -9.32
C GLU A 12 41.71 -60.27 -7.78
N ASN A 13 40.71 -60.65 -7.06
CA ASN A 13 40.54 -61.40 -5.82
C ASN A 13 41.74 -61.74 -4.93
N THR A 14 41.59 -61.56 -3.58
CA THR A 14 41.73 -62.60 -2.51
C THR A 14 41.37 -62.05 -1.15
N SER A 15 40.32 -62.45 -0.52
CA SER A 15 40.09 -63.45 0.54
C SER A 15 40.78 -63.15 1.94
N GLY A 16 39.95 -63.16 2.98
CA GLY A 16 40.39 -63.30 4.37
C GLY A 16 39.35 -62.88 5.44
N LYS A 17 38.47 -63.79 5.82
CA LYS A 17 37.71 -63.82 7.09
C LYS A 17 38.42 -64.82 8.06
N PRO A 18 38.14 -64.94 9.43
CA PRO A 18 36.89 -64.64 10.12
C PRO A 18 36.99 -64.19 11.62
N ALA A 19 35.82 -63.97 12.19
CA ALA A 19 35.30 -64.32 13.52
C ALA A 19 35.36 -63.32 14.68
N GLY A 20 34.17 -63.05 15.24
CA GLY A 20 33.94 -62.58 16.60
C GLY A 20 32.60 -61.92 16.78
N ALA A 21 31.57 -62.67 17.14
CA ALA A 21 30.20 -62.20 17.40
C ALA A 21 30.10 -61.28 18.63
N ASN A 22 29.18 -60.28 18.61
CA ASN A 22 28.09 -60.26 19.53
C ASN A 22 26.97 -59.30 19.11
N VAL A 23 25.75 -59.70 19.36
CA VAL A 23 24.44 -59.16 18.99
C VAL A 23 24.05 -58.10 20.00
N SER A 24 23.48 -56.95 19.55
CA SER A 24 22.17 -56.44 20.02
C SER A 24 21.87 -55.04 19.49
N GLY A 25 20.64 -54.81 19.07
CA GLY A 25 19.96 -53.51 19.07
C GLY A 25 19.86 -52.78 17.75
N GLY A 26 18.67 -52.89 17.13
CA GLY A 26 18.31 -52.20 15.91
C GLY A 26 18.28 -50.67 16.04
N GLY A 27 18.64 -49.99 14.96
CA GLY A 27 18.55 -48.56 14.81
C GLY A 27 18.71 -48.19 13.36
N SER A 28 17.66 -47.70 12.78
CA SER A 28 17.52 -47.22 11.42
C SER A 28 18.63 -46.24 11.04
N SER A 29 19.38 -46.56 10.01
CA SER A 29 20.35 -45.67 9.37
C SER A 29 19.64 -44.59 8.55
N GLY A 30 19.31 -43.46 9.22
CA GLY A 30 18.99 -42.22 8.55
C GLY A 30 20.26 -41.42 8.29
N LEU A 31 20.50 -41.05 7.03
CA LEU A 31 21.53 -40.10 6.64
C LEU A 31 21.31 -38.79 7.41
N SER A 32 22.03 -38.56 8.48
CA SER A 32 22.08 -37.25 9.15
C SER A 32 23.01 -36.34 8.38
N ILE A 33 22.45 -35.57 7.44
CA ILE A 33 23.09 -34.34 6.96
C ILE A 33 23.20 -33.45 8.20
N GLY A 34 24.41 -33.25 8.70
CA GLY A 34 24.70 -32.41 9.85
C GLY A 34 24.28 -30.97 9.59
N MET A 35 23.00 -30.67 9.80
CA MET A 35 22.55 -29.31 10.06
C MET A 35 23.04 -28.96 11.46
N ARG A 36 24.13 -28.17 11.55
CA ARG A 36 24.41 -27.42 12.76
C ARG A 36 23.12 -26.71 13.16
N PRO A 37 22.65 -26.78 14.41
CA PRO A 37 21.54 -25.99 14.87
C PRO A 37 21.83 -24.55 14.48
N ALA A 38 20.96 -23.93 13.70
CA ALA A 38 21.08 -22.51 13.38
C ALA A 38 21.10 -21.78 14.72
N GLU A 39 22.26 -21.25 15.09
CA GLU A 39 22.40 -20.39 16.27
C GLU A 39 21.27 -19.37 16.24
N ALA A 40 20.51 -19.28 17.32
CA ALA A 40 19.41 -18.36 17.42
C ALA A 40 19.92 -16.96 17.07
N PRO A 41 19.32 -16.24 16.07
CA PRO A 41 19.85 -14.97 15.62
C PRO A 41 19.85 -13.98 16.79
N GLY A 42 20.97 -13.77 17.44
CA GLY A 42 21.11 -12.82 18.56
C GLY A 42 21.91 -13.27 19.77
N ALA A 43 22.39 -14.52 19.83
CA ALA A 43 23.04 -15.06 21.04
C ALA A 43 24.44 -14.45 21.35
N ASN A 44 25.16 -13.88 20.36
CA ASN A 44 26.52 -13.37 20.52
C ASN A 44 26.76 -12.01 19.85
N LEU A 45 25.79 -11.09 19.94
CA LEU A 45 25.99 -9.75 19.41
C LEU A 45 26.70 -8.87 20.42
N THR A 46 27.77 -8.18 20.01
CA THR A 46 28.40 -7.14 20.79
C THR A 46 27.43 -6.00 21.10
N PRO A 47 27.59 -5.25 22.20
CA PRO A 47 26.77 -4.06 22.47
C PRO A 47 26.73 -3.07 21.30
N GLU A 48 27.80 -2.94 20.54
CA GLU A 48 27.88 -2.11 19.33
C GLU A 48 27.04 -2.66 18.19
N GLU A 49 27.02 -3.97 17.96
CA GLU A 49 26.15 -4.61 16.96
C GLU A 49 24.68 -4.53 17.33
N ILE A 50 24.34 -4.62 18.63
CA ILE A 50 22.99 -4.40 19.15
C ILE A 50 22.58 -2.94 18.92
N ALA A 51 23.44 -1.97 19.23
CA ALA A 51 23.22 -0.55 18.98
C ALA A 51 23.10 -0.24 17.48
N ARG A 52 23.96 -0.84 16.65
CA ARG A 52 23.93 -0.72 15.19
C ARG A 52 22.66 -1.33 14.57
N ARG A 53 22.18 -2.50 15.05
CA ARG A 53 20.89 -3.08 14.65
C ARG A 53 19.71 -2.26 15.15
N ALA A 54 19.79 -1.66 16.33
CA ALA A 54 18.77 -0.75 16.86
C ALA A 54 18.72 0.58 16.11
N SER A 55 19.85 1.06 15.57
CA SER A 55 19.92 2.28 14.74
C SER A 55 19.43 2.09 13.31
N GLY A 56 19.38 0.85 12.79
CA GLY A 56 19.10 0.54 11.40
C GLY A 56 17.64 0.70 10.97
N ARG A 57 17.07 -0.37 10.40
CA ARG A 57 15.73 -0.38 9.76
C ARG A 57 14.59 0.09 10.67
N GLY A 58 14.65 -0.19 11.98
CA GLY A 58 13.63 0.22 12.96
C GLY A 58 13.57 1.73 13.16
N THR A 59 14.73 2.33 13.33
CA THR A 59 14.89 3.77 13.53
C THR A 59 14.53 4.54 12.27
N TRP A 60 14.91 4.04 11.09
CA TRP A 60 14.52 4.62 9.81
C TRP A 60 13.00 4.71 9.68
N HIS A 61 12.27 3.61 9.86
CA HIS A 61 10.81 3.62 9.76
C HIS A 61 10.15 4.62 10.72
N ARG A 62 10.63 4.67 11.98
CA ARG A 62 10.10 5.60 12.98
C ARG A 62 10.31 7.05 12.57
N ARG A 63 11.50 7.40 12.03
CA ARG A 63 11.79 8.75 11.55
C ARG A 63 11.01 9.08 10.29
N ALA A 64 10.96 8.16 9.33
CA ALA A 64 10.27 8.32 8.05
C ALA A 64 8.74 8.47 8.21
N SER A 65 8.13 7.82 9.21
CA SER A 65 6.68 7.86 9.43
C SER A 65 6.20 9.09 10.24
N LYS A 66 7.09 9.86 10.85
CA LYS A 66 6.69 11.08 11.61
C LYS A 66 5.83 12.05 10.79
N PRO A 67 6.18 12.41 9.53
CA PRO A 67 5.37 13.32 8.74
C PRO A 67 3.95 12.82 8.52
N VAL A 68 3.74 11.51 8.30
CA VAL A 68 2.39 10.93 8.14
C VAL A 68 1.51 11.20 9.36
N SER A 69 2.07 11.04 10.56
CA SER A 69 1.33 11.34 11.81
C SER A 69 1.00 12.82 11.94
N HIS A 70 1.94 13.71 11.60
CA HIS A 70 1.69 15.16 11.63
C HIS A 70 0.59 15.54 10.64
N TRP A 71 0.63 15.05 9.41
CA TRP A 71 -0.41 15.30 8.41
C TRP A 71 -1.78 14.74 8.79
N MET A 72 -1.81 13.61 9.51
CA MET A 72 -3.06 13.07 10.02
C MET A 72 -3.72 14.01 11.05
N PHE A 73 -2.95 14.56 11.99
CA PHE A 73 -3.46 15.55 12.94
C PHE A 73 -3.80 16.88 12.26
N THR A 74 -3.00 17.32 11.28
CA THR A 74 -3.29 18.50 10.47
C THR A 74 -4.61 18.33 9.72
N LEU A 75 -4.88 17.15 9.12
CA LEU A 75 -6.16 16.89 8.46
C LEU A 75 -7.36 17.05 9.42
N ILE A 76 -7.25 16.52 10.62
CA ILE A 76 -8.31 16.66 11.65
C ILE A 76 -8.47 18.13 12.03
N GLY A 77 -7.38 18.86 12.26
CA GLY A 77 -7.41 20.28 12.54
C GLY A 77 -8.10 21.08 11.44
N VAL A 78 -7.74 20.84 10.18
CA VAL A 78 -8.37 21.52 9.04
C VAL A 78 -9.84 21.12 8.89
N LEU A 79 -10.18 19.86 9.14
CA LEU A 79 -11.58 19.40 9.12
C LEU A 79 -12.44 20.12 10.17
N LEU A 80 -11.92 20.30 11.39
CA LEU A 80 -12.63 21.00 12.47
C LEU A 80 -12.74 22.50 12.21
N LEU A 81 -11.70 23.10 11.63
CA LEU A 81 -11.61 24.54 11.39
C LEU A 81 -11.96 24.94 9.94
N HIS A 82 -12.54 24.02 9.15
CA HIS A 82 -12.73 24.20 7.70
C HIS A 82 -13.50 25.47 7.32
N LYS A 83 -14.42 25.95 8.16
CA LYS A 83 -15.16 27.19 7.92
C LYS A 83 -14.31 28.46 8.05
N LEU A 84 -13.19 28.38 8.79
CA LEU A 84 -12.27 29.50 9.03
C LEU A 84 -11.12 29.52 8.04
N ILE A 85 -10.88 28.41 7.32
CA ILE A 85 -9.73 28.27 6.42
C ILE A 85 -10.18 28.45 4.98
N PRO A 86 -9.66 29.45 4.25
CA PRO A 86 -9.95 29.62 2.84
C PRO A 86 -9.55 28.37 2.04
N ASN A 87 -10.36 28.01 1.05
CA ASN A 87 -10.10 26.87 0.17
C ASN A 87 -9.83 25.53 0.92
N SER A 88 -10.46 25.36 2.09
CA SER A 88 -10.25 24.18 2.97
C SER A 88 -10.52 22.85 2.28
N GLY A 89 -11.45 22.77 1.32
CA GLY A 89 -11.73 21.56 0.54
C GLY A 89 -10.50 21.13 -0.28
N TRP A 90 -9.89 22.06 -1.00
CA TRP A 90 -8.65 21.81 -1.74
C TRP A 90 -7.52 21.38 -0.79
N LEU A 91 -7.38 22.08 0.33
CA LEU A 91 -6.35 21.80 1.34
C LEU A 91 -6.50 20.37 1.91
N MET A 92 -7.72 19.96 2.27
CA MET A 92 -7.99 18.60 2.78
C MET A 92 -7.65 17.53 1.74
N VAL A 93 -8.01 17.72 0.47
CA VAL A 93 -7.66 16.80 -0.61
C VAL A 93 -6.14 16.63 -0.72
N HIS A 94 -5.39 17.75 -0.70
CA HIS A 94 -3.93 17.71 -0.83
C HIS A 94 -3.21 17.23 0.44
N ILE A 95 -3.77 17.44 1.63
CA ILE A 95 -3.27 16.80 2.86
C ILE A 95 -3.43 15.28 2.75
N VAL A 96 -4.56 14.77 2.27
CA VAL A 96 -4.77 13.34 2.08
C VAL A 96 -3.81 12.79 1.02
N THR A 97 -3.76 13.41 -0.15
CA THR A 97 -2.99 12.89 -1.30
C THR A 97 -1.48 13.06 -1.13
N LEU A 98 -1.00 14.24 -0.78
CA LEU A 98 0.43 14.52 -0.62
C LEU A 98 0.92 14.21 0.79
N GLY A 99 0.19 14.66 1.82
CA GLY A 99 0.60 14.49 3.21
C GLY A 99 0.54 13.03 3.68
N LEU A 100 -0.57 12.35 3.45
CA LEU A 100 -0.77 10.99 3.93
C LEU A 100 -0.35 9.94 2.90
N ILE A 101 -0.94 9.96 1.70
CA ILE A 101 -0.78 8.91 0.70
C ILE A 101 0.64 8.90 0.11
N THR A 102 1.14 10.05 -0.37
CA THR A 102 2.47 10.12 -1.01
C THR A 102 3.57 9.73 -0.02
N ASN A 103 3.56 10.22 1.21
CA ASN A 103 4.51 9.80 2.22
C ASN A 103 4.42 8.29 2.51
N SER A 104 3.21 7.74 2.61
CA SER A 104 3.00 6.33 2.84
C SER A 104 3.51 5.50 1.67
N ILE A 105 3.27 5.92 0.42
CA ILE A 105 3.79 5.24 -0.77
C ILE A 105 5.32 5.20 -0.76
N LEU A 106 6.00 6.31 -0.47
CA LEU A 106 7.46 6.34 -0.44
C LEU A 106 8.04 5.39 0.61
N ILE A 107 7.42 5.32 1.78
CA ILE A 107 7.87 4.47 2.88
C ILE A 107 7.62 3.00 2.56
N TRP A 108 6.41 2.65 2.15
CA TRP A 108 6.01 1.26 1.99
C TRP A 108 6.47 0.64 0.68
N SER A 109 6.54 1.38 -0.42
CA SER A 109 7.12 0.88 -1.67
C SER A 109 8.62 0.54 -1.50
N GLN A 110 9.36 1.35 -0.74
CA GLN A 110 10.73 1.03 -0.35
C GLN A 110 10.79 -0.24 0.50
N HIS A 111 9.94 -0.34 1.51
CA HIS A 111 9.86 -1.52 2.38
C HIS A 111 9.53 -2.79 1.59
N PHE A 112 8.53 -2.74 0.71
CA PHE A 112 8.15 -3.88 -0.13
C PHE A 112 9.25 -4.24 -1.15
N THR A 113 9.95 -3.25 -1.71
CA THR A 113 11.07 -3.51 -2.62
C THR A 113 12.17 -4.29 -1.88
N GLU A 114 12.56 -3.86 -0.68
CA GLU A 114 13.54 -4.59 0.14
C GLU A 114 13.08 -6.01 0.47
N ALA A 115 11.80 -6.18 0.83
CA ALA A 115 11.25 -7.47 1.23
C ALA A 115 11.10 -8.44 0.05
N LEU A 116 10.53 -7.98 -1.05
CA LEU A 116 10.19 -8.82 -2.21
C LEU A 116 11.40 -9.16 -3.07
N MET A 117 12.39 -8.25 -3.15
CA MET A 117 13.65 -8.46 -3.88
C MET A 117 14.77 -9.00 -2.98
N LYS A 118 14.49 -9.18 -1.66
CA LYS A 118 15.47 -9.63 -0.65
C LYS A 118 16.74 -8.75 -0.61
N ILE A 119 16.60 -7.46 -0.86
CA ILE A 119 17.70 -6.50 -0.85
C ILE A 119 17.98 -6.07 0.58
N LYS A 120 19.27 -6.06 0.97
CA LYS A 120 19.72 -5.43 2.21
C LYS A 120 20.31 -4.06 1.89
N ILE A 121 19.70 -3.00 2.39
CA ILE A 121 20.23 -1.64 2.22
C ILE A 121 21.18 -1.35 3.38
N PRO A 122 22.41 -0.89 3.09
CA PRO A 122 23.33 -0.41 4.10
C PRO A 122 22.73 0.75 4.91
N ASP A 123 22.99 0.80 6.21
CA ASP A 123 22.42 1.82 7.09
C ASP A 123 22.82 3.25 6.70
N GLU A 124 23.96 3.44 6.07
CA GLU A 124 24.45 4.69 5.53
C GLU A 124 23.49 5.33 4.50
N HIS A 125 22.89 4.51 3.64
CA HIS A 125 21.94 4.97 2.63
C HIS A 125 20.54 5.33 3.20
N ARG A 126 20.23 4.90 4.43
CA ARG A 126 18.95 5.20 5.08
C ARG A 126 18.80 6.67 5.46
N GLY A 127 19.91 7.34 5.79
CA GLY A 127 19.93 8.79 6.02
C GLY A 127 19.43 9.59 4.81
N THR A 128 19.88 9.20 3.62
CA THR A 128 19.44 9.83 2.36
C THR A 128 17.94 9.64 2.09
N GLN A 129 17.39 8.46 2.42
CA GLN A 129 15.94 8.20 2.29
C GLN A 129 15.13 9.08 3.23
N VAL A 130 15.56 9.23 4.49
CA VAL A 130 14.91 10.11 5.46
C VAL A 130 14.98 11.58 4.99
N ARG A 131 16.15 12.04 4.55
CA ARG A 131 16.33 13.41 4.03
C ARG A 131 15.39 13.69 2.86
N ARG A 132 15.24 12.75 1.91
CA ARG A 132 14.30 12.87 0.79
C ARG A 132 12.86 13.07 1.26
N ILE A 133 12.41 12.30 2.27
CA ILE A 133 11.07 12.45 2.86
C ILE A 133 10.90 13.83 3.52
N PHE A 134 11.90 14.34 4.22
CA PHE A 134 11.81 15.67 4.83
C PHE A 134 11.78 16.78 3.79
N ILE A 135 12.60 16.70 2.73
CA ILE A 135 12.57 17.67 1.61
C ILE A 135 11.22 17.62 0.88
N LEU A 136 10.68 16.41 0.66
CA LEU A 136 9.31 16.25 0.12
C LEU A 136 8.29 17.02 0.96
N ASN A 137 8.33 16.87 2.29
CA ASN A 137 7.37 17.52 3.18
C ASN A 137 7.56 19.03 3.24
N ALA A 138 8.78 19.52 3.15
CA ALA A 138 9.04 20.95 2.97
C ALA A 138 8.42 21.48 1.65
N GLY A 139 8.57 20.73 0.55
CA GLY A 139 7.93 21.06 -0.73
C GLY A 139 6.39 21.06 -0.62
N ILE A 140 5.80 20.10 0.08
CA ILE A 140 4.34 20.04 0.33
C ILE A 140 3.89 21.30 1.10
N LEU A 141 4.60 21.69 2.15
CA LEU A 141 4.29 22.91 2.91
C LEU A 141 4.38 24.17 2.06
N VAL A 142 5.46 24.32 1.28
CA VAL A 142 5.64 25.46 0.36
C VAL A 142 4.50 25.53 -0.66
N LEU A 143 4.12 24.39 -1.25
CA LEU A 143 3.01 24.28 -2.18
C LEU A 143 1.68 24.72 -1.54
N MET A 144 1.38 24.24 -0.33
CA MET A 144 0.13 24.58 0.38
C MET A 144 0.07 26.04 0.80
N ILE A 145 1.20 26.58 1.30
CA ILE A 145 1.29 28.00 1.65
C ILE A 145 1.12 28.87 0.39
N GLY A 146 1.76 28.48 -0.72
CA GLY A 146 1.63 29.17 -1.99
C GLY A 146 0.18 29.18 -2.48
N MET A 147 -0.48 28.02 -2.49
CA MET A 147 -1.85 27.88 -3.00
C MET A 147 -2.89 28.61 -2.14
N VAL A 148 -2.77 28.56 -0.82
CA VAL A 148 -3.69 29.29 0.07
C VAL A 148 -3.36 30.79 0.07
N GLY A 149 -2.09 31.13 0.12
CA GLY A 149 -1.62 32.53 0.22
C GLY A 149 -1.86 33.35 -1.04
N GLN A 150 -1.84 32.73 -2.24
CA GLN A 150 -2.09 33.45 -3.50
C GLN A 150 -3.50 34.07 -3.60
N LEU A 151 -4.45 33.61 -2.75
CA LEU A 151 -5.78 34.23 -2.66
C LEU A 151 -5.70 35.67 -2.15
N SER A 152 -4.69 35.98 -1.34
CA SER A 152 -4.45 37.33 -0.79
C SER A 152 -3.26 38.04 -1.45
N VAL A 153 -2.25 37.28 -1.87
CA VAL A 153 -1.01 37.81 -2.49
C VAL A 153 -0.72 36.98 -3.77
N PRO A 154 -1.11 37.51 -4.96
CA PRO A 154 -0.98 36.77 -6.23
C PRO A 154 0.45 36.27 -6.54
N GLY A 155 1.50 36.97 -6.11
CA GLY A 155 2.88 36.54 -6.28
C GLY A 155 3.26 35.23 -5.60
N LEU A 156 2.45 34.75 -4.63
CA LEU A 156 2.64 33.44 -3.98
C LEU A 156 2.33 32.24 -4.90
N TYR A 157 1.77 32.47 -6.09
CA TYR A 157 1.73 31.44 -7.15
C TYR A 157 3.09 30.80 -7.41
N ALA A 158 4.16 31.60 -7.40
CA ALA A 158 5.53 31.10 -7.56
C ALA A 158 5.89 30.05 -6.49
N ALA A 159 5.45 30.24 -5.24
CA ALA A 159 5.66 29.26 -4.18
C ALA A 159 4.90 27.94 -4.46
N THR A 160 3.68 28.02 -5.01
CA THR A 160 2.94 26.82 -5.44
C THR A 160 3.74 26.02 -6.48
N VAL A 161 4.29 26.70 -7.50
CA VAL A 161 5.09 26.05 -8.55
C VAL A 161 6.39 25.47 -7.98
N VAL A 162 7.12 26.22 -7.14
CA VAL A 162 8.34 25.74 -6.50
C VAL A 162 8.07 24.51 -5.63
N GLY A 163 7.00 24.53 -4.83
CA GLY A 163 6.59 23.41 -4.03
C GLY A 163 6.25 22.17 -4.88
N ALA A 164 5.53 22.36 -5.99
CA ALA A 164 5.19 21.29 -6.93
C ALA A 164 6.43 20.67 -7.58
N LEU A 165 7.42 21.50 -7.96
CA LEU A 165 8.71 21.04 -8.49
C LEU A 165 9.51 20.23 -7.46
N ILE A 166 9.56 20.68 -6.20
CA ILE A 166 10.22 19.93 -5.13
C ILE A 166 9.52 18.58 -4.92
N VAL A 167 8.21 18.54 -4.81
CA VAL A 167 7.42 17.31 -4.63
C VAL A 167 7.68 16.36 -5.79
N GLY A 168 7.52 16.81 -7.03
CA GLY A 168 7.75 16.02 -8.23
C GLY A 168 9.17 15.45 -8.28
N SER A 169 10.19 16.29 -8.02
CA SER A 169 11.59 15.88 -8.03
C SER A 169 11.90 14.82 -6.96
N MET A 170 11.35 14.95 -5.76
CA MET A 170 11.61 14.00 -4.68
C MET A 170 10.97 12.63 -4.95
N VAL A 171 9.79 12.60 -5.56
CA VAL A 171 9.13 11.34 -5.94
C VAL A 171 9.79 10.72 -7.17
N ALA A 172 10.20 11.52 -8.16
CA ALA A 172 11.01 11.03 -9.28
C ALA A 172 12.33 10.41 -8.79
N TRP A 173 13.04 11.08 -7.88
CA TRP A 173 14.25 10.54 -7.27
C TRP A 173 13.97 9.19 -6.58
N HIS A 174 12.82 9.06 -5.89
CA HIS A 174 12.42 7.79 -5.31
C HIS A 174 12.24 6.70 -6.37
N GLY A 175 11.53 6.97 -7.47
CA GLY A 175 11.33 6.04 -8.57
C GLY A 175 12.65 5.59 -9.22
N ILE A 176 13.56 6.53 -9.48
CA ILE A 176 14.91 6.25 -10.01
C ILE A 176 15.72 5.41 -9.02
N TYR A 177 15.60 5.68 -7.73
CA TYR A 177 16.28 4.90 -6.70
C TYR A 177 15.77 3.45 -6.65
N LEU A 178 14.45 3.22 -6.74
CA LEU A 178 13.87 1.87 -6.84
C LEU A 178 14.34 1.17 -8.12
N LEU A 179 14.40 1.87 -9.26
CA LEU A 179 14.89 1.32 -10.52
C LEU A 179 16.35 0.85 -10.42
N LYS A 180 17.22 1.65 -9.80
CA LYS A 180 18.62 1.28 -9.55
C LYS A 180 18.72 0.03 -8.67
N GLN A 181 17.90 -0.05 -7.60
CA GLN A 181 17.87 -1.23 -6.72
C GLN A 181 17.44 -2.51 -7.47
N VAL A 182 16.41 -2.43 -8.30
CA VAL A 182 15.93 -3.59 -9.08
C VAL A 182 16.99 -4.06 -10.09
N ARG A 183 17.70 -3.12 -10.74
CA ARG A 183 18.76 -3.46 -11.70
C ARG A 183 19.97 -4.15 -11.05
N GLN A 184 20.20 -3.90 -9.77
CA GLN A 184 21.30 -4.49 -9.00
C GLN A 184 20.91 -5.79 -8.27
N ALA A 185 19.61 -6.08 -8.19
CA ALA A 185 19.10 -7.23 -7.47
C ALA A 185 19.11 -8.49 -8.35
N LEU A 186 19.17 -9.66 -7.68
CA LEU A 186 18.92 -10.93 -8.35
C LEU A 186 17.48 -10.99 -8.89
N PRO A 187 17.25 -11.67 -10.02
CA PRO A 187 15.92 -11.81 -10.58
C PRO A 187 14.94 -12.40 -9.57
N SER A 188 13.79 -11.75 -9.42
CA SER A 188 12.70 -12.19 -8.55
C SER A 188 11.39 -12.18 -9.32
N ARG A 189 10.56 -13.22 -9.11
CA ARG A 189 9.19 -13.24 -9.66
C ARG A 189 8.37 -12.04 -9.25
N PHE A 190 8.67 -11.45 -8.10
CA PHE A 190 7.97 -10.27 -7.56
C PHE A 190 8.50 -8.93 -8.11
N GLY A 191 9.52 -8.95 -8.98
CA GLY A 191 9.98 -7.76 -9.70
C GLY A 191 8.86 -7.07 -10.49
N VAL A 192 7.81 -7.81 -10.86
CA VAL A 192 6.59 -7.25 -11.47
C VAL A 192 5.96 -6.19 -10.57
N THR A 193 5.78 -6.46 -9.28
CA THR A 193 5.23 -5.49 -8.32
C THR A 193 6.06 -4.20 -8.26
N ILE A 194 7.37 -4.31 -8.32
CA ILE A 194 8.25 -3.13 -8.23
C ILE A 194 8.19 -2.28 -9.51
N ARG A 195 7.90 -2.88 -10.67
CA ARG A 195 7.64 -2.12 -11.91
C ARG A 195 6.46 -1.16 -11.75
N PHE A 196 5.39 -1.56 -11.05
CA PHE A 196 4.26 -0.68 -10.73
C PHE A 196 4.72 0.53 -9.93
N TYR A 197 5.56 0.34 -8.90
CA TYR A 197 6.05 1.44 -8.06
C TYR A 197 6.96 2.40 -8.83
N ILE A 198 7.81 1.89 -9.69
CA ILE A 198 8.71 2.71 -10.51
C ILE A 198 7.91 3.56 -11.50
N ILE A 199 7.00 2.94 -12.25
CA ILE A 199 6.15 3.65 -13.22
C ILE A 199 5.31 4.71 -12.52
N ALA A 200 4.64 4.35 -11.43
CA ALA A 200 3.83 5.26 -10.64
C ALA A 200 4.63 6.47 -10.14
N ALA A 201 5.79 6.23 -9.55
CA ALA A 201 6.64 7.31 -9.04
C ALA A 201 7.15 8.25 -10.14
N LEU A 202 7.38 7.75 -11.34
CA LEU A 202 7.81 8.56 -12.49
C LEU A 202 6.66 9.34 -13.14
N LEU A 203 5.40 8.98 -12.89
CA LEU A 203 4.23 9.72 -13.35
C LEU A 203 3.94 10.96 -12.51
N LEU A 204 4.22 10.95 -11.19
CA LEU A 204 3.86 12.07 -10.32
C LEU A 204 4.47 13.42 -10.73
N PRO A 205 5.72 13.52 -11.22
CA PRO A 205 6.25 14.81 -11.74
C PRO A 205 5.40 15.42 -12.85
N LEU A 206 4.85 14.59 -13.74
CA LEU A 206 3.94 15.05 -14.79
C LEU A 206 2.63 15.57 -14.19
N GLY A 207 2.07 14.85 -13.20
CA GLY A 207 0.89 15.31 -12.48
C GLY A 207 1.15 16.61 -11.69
N ALA A 208 2.35 16.78 -11.11
CA ALA A 208 2.75 18.00 -10.44
C ALA A 208 2.87 19.18 -11.42
N ALA A 209 3.35 18.95 -12.64
CA ALA A 209 3.40 19.97 -13.69
C ALA A 209 1.99 20.45 -14.07
N PHE A 210 1.03 19.52 -14.29
CA PHE A 210 -0.38 19.91 -14.50
C PHE A 210 -0.94 20.67 -13.29
N GLY A 211 -0.59 20.28 -12.06
CA GLY A 211 -0.97 21.01 -10.85
C GLY A 211 -0.49 22.45 -10.83
N GLY A 212 0.76 22.69 -11.25
CA GLY A 212 1.30 24.04 -11.43
C GLY A 212 0.56 24.85 -12.51
N MET A 213 0.16 24.19 -13.61
CA MET A 213 -0.61 24.84 -14.68
C MET A 213 -2.00 25.26 -14.21
N ILE A 214 -2.76 24.38 -13.56
CA ILE A 214 -4.12 24.69 -13.08
C ILE A 214 -4.14 25.69 -11.92
N ALA A 215 -3.04 25.84 -11.21
CA ALA A 215 -2.90 26.88 -10.19
C ALA A 215 -2.70 28.28 -10.77
N TYR A 216 -2.47 28.42 -12.08
CA TYR A 216 -2.30 29.73 -12.74
C TYR A 216 -3.61 30.52 -12.74
N PRO A 217 -3.65 31.75 -12.18
CA PRO A 217 -4.91 32.46 -11.92
C PRO A 217 -5.73 32.82 -13.16
N ASN A 218 -5.10 32.98 -14.32
CA ASN A 218 -5.73 33.42 -15.55
C ASN A 218 -5.96 32.30 -16.58
N LEU A 219 -5.99 31.05 -16.16
CA LEU A 219 -6.26 29.91 -17.03
C LEU A 219 -7.75 29.92 -17.44
N SER A 220 -8.05 29.74 -18.73
CA SER A 220 -9.44 29.67 -19.22
C SER A 220 -10.17 28.48 -18.60
N GLY A 221 -11.49 28.58 -18.38
CA GLY A 221 -12.29 27.53 -17.74
C GLY A 221 -12.19 26.18 -18.44
N THR A 222 -12.18 26.17 -19.78
CA THR A 222 -12.03 24.94 -20.56
C THR A 222 -10.65 24.30 -20.38
N LEU A 223 -9.58 25.08 -20.50
CA LEU A 223 -8.22 24.59 -20.29
C LEU A 223 -8.01 24.14 -18.83
N HIS A 224 -8.59 24.87 -17.87
CA HIS A 224 -8.56 24.49 -16.47
C HIS A 224 -9.15 23.07 -16.27
N SER A 225 -10.34 22.80 -16.82
CA SER A 225 -10.98 21.49 -16.69
C SER A 225 -10.22 20.38 -17.43
N GLN A 226 -9.62 20.67 -18.60
CA GLN A 226 -8.77 19.74 -19.33
C GLN A 226 -7.52 19.36 -18.52
N PHE A 227 -6.79 20.36 -18.00
CA PHE A 227 -5.61 20.11 -17.19
C PHE A 227 -5.94 19.52 -15.80
N LEU A 228 -7.12 19.84 -15.25
CA LEU A 228 -7.58 19.22 -14.00
C LEU A 228 -7.84 17.73 -14.19
N LEU A 229 -8.50 17.32 -15.29
CA LEU A 229 -8.65 15.91 -15.64
C LEU A 229 -7.29 15.23 -15.80
N ALA A 230 -6.35 15.87 -16.50
CA ALA A 230 -5.00 15.35 -16.68
C ALA A 230 -4.26 15.22 -15.33
N HIS A 231 -4.35 16.25 -14.46
CA HIS A 231 -3.78 16.27 -13.12
C HIS A 231 -4.32 15.11 -12.26
N GLU A 232 -5.64 14.96 -12.19
CA GLU A 232 -6.28 13.92 -11.39
C GLU A 232 -5.99 12.53 -11.96
N ALA A 233 -6.07 12.35 -13.30
CA ALA A 233 -5.76 11.08 -13.93
C ALA A 233 -4.31 10.63 -13.63
N VAL A 234 -3.32 11.51 -13.78
CA VAL A 234 -1.92 11.15 -13.52
C VAL A 234 -1.65 10.90 -12.05
N ASN A 235 -2.18 11.75 -11.15
CA ASN A 235 -1.90 11.61 -9.73
C ASN A 235 -2.73 10.53 -9.05
N VAL A 236 -4.06 10.50 -9.28
CA VAL A 236 -4.94 9.54 -8.61
C VAL A 236 -4.86 8.16 -9.28
N LEU A 237 -4.99 8.10 -10.62
CA LEU A 237 -4.98 6.83 -11.33
C LEU A 237 -3.54 6.38 -11.62
N GLY A 238 -2.67 7.27 -12.09
CA GLY A 238 -1.27 6.98 -12.41
C GLY A 238 -0.45 6.70 -11.16
N PHE A 239 -0.24 7.69 -10.29
CA PHE A 239 0.65 7.51 -9.14
C PHE A 239 0.04 6.61 -8.06
N VAL A 240 -1.15 6.92 -7.56
CA VAL A 240 -1.74 6.15 -6.45
C VAL A 240 -2.38 4.86 -6.95
N GLY A 241 -3.18 4.89 -8.01
CA GLY A 241 -3.91 3.74 -8.53
C GLY A 241 -2.98 2.62 -8.99
N ILE A 242 -1.96 2.95 -9.81
CA ILE A 242 -0.96 1.95 -10.25
C ILE A 242 -0.20 1.39 -9.03
N THR A 243 0.24 2.23 -8.07
CA THR A 243 0.89 1.76 -6.84
C THR A 243 0.00 0.82 -6.04
N ALA A 244 -1.27 1.18 -5.85
CA ALA A 244 -2.24 0.38 -5.12
C ALA A 244 -2.45 -0.98 -5.78
N VAL A 245 -2.68 -1.01 -7.08
CA VAL A 245 -2.86 -2.25 -7.85
C VAL A 245 -1.63 -3.14 -7.75
N GLY A 246 -0.43 -2.60 -7.97
CA GLY A 246 0.82 -3.35 -7.83
C GLY A 246 1.00 -3.96 -6.42
N THR A 247 0.61 -3.22 -5.39
CA THR A 247 0.64 -3.69 -4.01
C THR A 247 -0.37 -4.81 -3.78
N LEU A 248 -1.61 -4.65 -4.24
CA LEU A 248 -2.72 -5.58 -4.02
C LEU A 248 -2.45 -6.98 -4.59
N VAL A 249 -1.69 -7.10 -5.66
CA VAL A 249 -1.36 -8.41 -6.26
C VAL A 249 -0.72 -9.37 -5.26
N THR A 250 0.17 -8.86 -4.41
CA THR A 250 0.87 -9.65 -3.39
C THR A 250 0.25 -9.49 -2.00
N PHE A 251 -0.28 -8.32 -1.72
CA PHE A 251 -0.77 -7.94 -0.40
C PHE A 251 -2.17 -8.48 -0.10
N TRP A 252 -3.04 -8.57 -1.12
CA TRP A 252 -4.40 -9.10 -0.96
C TRP A 252 -4.44 -10.55 -0.45
N PRO A 253 -3.76 -11.53 -1.10
CA PRO A 253 -3.70 -12.89 -0.57
C PRO A 253 -2.99 -12.95 0.79
N THR A 254 -2.00 -12.08 1.04
CA THR A 254 -1.30 -12.00 2.33
C THR A 254 -2.23 -11.59 3.47
N MET A 255 -3.06 -10.54 3.28
CA MET A 255 -4.05 -10.12 4.27
C MET A 255 -5.09 -11.20 4.56
N LEU A 256 -5.51 -11.94 3.53
CA LEU A 256 -6.46 -13.05 3.65
C LEU A 256 -5.80 -14.34 4.15
N ARG A 257 -4.48 -14.39 4.30
CA ARG A 257 -3.70 -15.58 4.68
C ARG A 257 -3.99 -16.75 3.75
N THR A 258 -3.98 -16.49 2.43
CA THR A 258 -4.21 -17.49 1.37
C THR A 258 -3.02 -17.54 0.42
N LYS A 259 -2.99 -18.58 -0.42
CA LYS A 259 -2.04 -18.65 -1.54
C LYS A 259 -2.46 -17.68 -2.64
N MET A 260 -1.48 -17.17 -3.38
CA MET A 260 -1.73 -16.36 -4.58
C MET A 260 -2.39 -17.23 -5.66
N VAL A 261 -3.36 -16.67 -6.36
CA VAL A 261 -4.02 -17.31 -7.51
C VAL A 261 -2.98 -17.56 -8.62
N ASP A 262 -3.11 -18.68 -9.30
CA ASP A 262 -2.24 -19.02 -10.43
C ASP A 262 -2.27 -17.92 -11.50
N LYS A 263 -1.07 -17.64 -12.09
CA LYS A 263 -0.89 -16.60 -13.09
C LYS A 263 -1.28 -15.17 -12.63
N ALA A 264 -1.49 -14.92 -11.32
CA ALA A 264 -1.84 -13.59 -10.81
C ALA A 264 -0.84 -12.51 -11.25
N LEU A 265 0.47 -12.81 -11.23
CA LEU A 265 1.52 -11.88 -11.68
C LEU A 265 1.43 -11.57 -13.19
N THR A 266 1.09 -12.57 -14.01
CA THR A 266 0.90 -12.39 -15.46
C THR A 266 -0.33 -11.51 -15.74
N HIS A 267 -1.45 -11.78 -15.07
CA HIS A 267 -2.65 -10.96 -15.19
C HIS A 267 -2.40 -9.53 -14.73
N SER A 268 -1.64 -9.35 -13.65
CA SER A 268 -1.27 -8.02 -13.16
C SER A 268 -0.41 -7.25 -14.16
N LEU A 269 0.53 -7.91 -14.82
CA LEU A 269 1.36 -7.27 -15.84
C LEU A 269 0.52 -6.82 -17.05
N ARG A 270 -0.45 -7.64 -17.50
CA ARG A 270 -1.42 -7.25 -18.53
C ARG A 270 -2.25 -6.05 -18.10
N ALA A 271 -2.73 -6.07 -16.85
CA ALA A 271 -3.46 -4.94 -16.27
C ALA A 271 -2.60 -3.67 -16.26
N LEU A 272 -1.33 -3.75 -15.89
CA LEU A 272 -0.41 -2.60 -15.91
C LEU A 272 -0.31 -1.97 -17.30
N TYR A 273 -0.14 -2.77 -18.35
CA TYR A 273 -0.06 -2.24 -19.72
C TYR A 273 -1.36 -1.56 -20.15
N LEU A 274 -2.52 -2.15 -19.83
CA LEU A 274 -3.82 -1.54 -20.12
C LEU A 274 -4.02 -0.24 -19.32
N MET A 275 -3.65 -0.23 -18.05
CA MET A 275 -3.74 0.97 -17.21
C MET A 275 -2.84 2.09 -17.72
N CYS A 276 -1.59 1.78 -18.09
CA CYS A 276 -0.68 2.76 -18.67
C CYS A 276 -1.16 3.26 -20.04
N GLY A 277 -1.59 2.37 -20.94
CA GLY A 277 -2.12 2.73 -22.23
C GLY A 277 -3.40 3.58 -22.12
N GLY A 278 -4.33 3.18 -21.24
CA GLY A 278 -5.54 3.93 -20.93
C GLY A 278 -5.22 5.33 -20.39
N LEU A 279 -4.24 5.43 -19.48
CA LEU A 279 -3.81 6.71 -18.93
C LEU A 279 -3.23 7.63 -20.02
N VAL A 280 -2.39 7.12 -20.90
CA VAL A 280 -1.84 7.88 -22.04
C VAL A 280 -2.95 8.39 -22.95
N LEU A 281 -3.92 7.55 -23.32
CA LEU A 281 -5.08 7.96 -24.13
C LEU A 281 -5.92 9.03 -23.41
N THR A 282 -6.14 8.88 -22.12
CA THR A 282 -6.86 9.87 -21.30
C THR A 282 -6.15 11.22 -21.33
N LEU A 283 -4.82 11.23 -21.14
CA LEU A 283 -4.00 12.45 -21.16
C LEU A 283 -4.02 13.13 -22.52
N VAL A 284 -3.79 12.38 -23.59
CA VAL A 284 -3.82 12.92 -24.96
C VAL A 284 -5.19 13.49 -25.25
N GLY A 285 -6.26 12.77 -24.92
CA GLY A 285 -7.63 13.24 -25.09
C GLY A 285 -7.94 14.51 -24.28
N ALA A 286 -7.49 14.59 -23.02
CA ALA A 286 -7.67 15.77 -22.18
C ALA A 286 -6.92 16.99 -22.74
N ILE A 287 -5.63 16.83 -23.07
CA ILE A 287 -4.80 17.93 -23.59
C ILE A 287 -5.31 18.47 -24.94
N LEU A 288 -5.72 17.56 -25.84
CA LEU A 288 -6.25 17.92 -27.16
C LEU A 288 -7.74 18.36 -27.14
N GLY A 289 -8.40 18.32 -25.98
CA GLY A 289 -9.81 18.63 -25.87
C GLY A 289 -10.74 17.57 -26.49
N MET A 290 -10.23 16.36 -26.78
CA MET A 290 -10.95 15.25 -27.42
C MET A 290 -11.61 14.35 -26.37
N ARG A 291 -12.83 14.71 -25.91
CA ARG A 291 -13.57 13.96 -24.89
C ARG A 291 -13.74 12.49 -25.21
N PRO A 292 -14.12 12.06 -26.43
CA PRO A 292 -14.27 10.64 -26.72
C PRO A 292 -12.97 9.84 -26.51
N LEU A 293 -11.82 10.43 -26.87
CA LEU A 293 -10.52 9.82 -26.68
C LEU A 293 -10.18 9.72 -25.19
N ALA A 294 -10.42 10.79 -24.42
CA ALA A 294 -10.20 10.78 -22.97
C ALA A 294 -11.08 9.74 -22.26
N ALA A 295 -12.37 9.68 -22.62
CA ALA A 295 -13.29 8.68 -22.09
C ALA A 295 -12.90 7.25 -22.47
N ALA A 296 -12.51 7.01 -23.73
CA ALA A 296 -12.02 5.71 -24.19
C ALA A 296 -10.76 5.28 -23.40
N GLY A 297 -9.84 6.21 -23.13
CA GLY A 297 -8.67 5.96 -22.27
C GLY A 297 -9.06 5.50 -20.87
N LEU A 298 -10.03 6.15 -20.22
CA LEU A 298 -10.56 5.75 -18.93
C LEU A 298 -11.23 4.37 -18.96
N VAL A 299 -11.94 4.03 -20.05
CA VAL A 299 -12.52 2.68 -20.25
C VAL A 299 -11.42 1.62 -20.38
N VAL A 300 -10.35 1.89 -21.14
CA VAL A 300 -9.20 0.97 -21.25
C VAL A 300 -8.53 0.78 -19.88
N TYR A 301 -8.36 1.86 -19.10
CA TYR A 301 -7.87 1.80 -17.75
C TYR A 301 -8.77 0.93 -16.86
N LEU A 302 -10.09 1.10 -16.95
CA LEU A 302 -11.10 0.32 -16.22
C LEU A 302 -11.01 -1.17 -16.55
N VAL A 303 -10.79 -1.55 -17.81
CA VAL A 303 -10.56 -2.96 -18.20
C VAL A 303 -9.34 -3.53 -17.45
N GLY A 304 -8.26 -2.77 -17.32
CA GLY A 304 -7.11 -3.15 -16.51
C GLY A 304 -7.49 -3.41 -15.05
N LEU A 305 -8.30 -2.53 -14.44
CA LEU A 305 -8.79 -2.72 -13.06
C LEU A 305 -9.69 -3.96 -12.94
N LEU A 306 -10.54 -4.24 -13.91
CA LEU A 306 -11.42 -5.43 -13.90
C LEU A 306 -10.65 -6.74 -13.98
N ILE A 307 -9.50 -6.78 -14.68
CA ILE A 307 -8.61 -7.95 -14.66
C ILE A 307 -8.09 -8.19 -13.23
N VAL A 308 -7.70 -7.13 -12.52
CA VAL A 308 -7.25 -7.25 -11.12
C VAL A 308 -8.41 -7.62 -10.20
N ALA A 309 -9.58 -7.03 -10.39
CA ALA A 309 -10.80 -7.38 -9.65
C ALA A 309 -11.11 -8.88 -9.76
N TRP A 310 -10.99 -9.44 -10.97
CA TRP A 310 -11.19 -10.87 -11.20
C TRP A 310 -10.20 -11.74 -10.37
N VAL A 311 -8.91 -11.36 -10.32
CA VAL A 311 -7.91 -12.04 -9.48
C VAL A 311 -8.27 -11.93 -8.00
N MET A 312 -8.70 -10.73 -7.54
CA MET A 312 -9.11 -10.52 -6.15
C MET A 312 -10.34 -11.35 -5.78
N VAL A 313 -11.36 -11.37 -6.65
CA VAL A 313 -12.59 -12.18 -6.44
C VAL A 313 -12.28 -13.68 -6.39
N ARG A 314 -11.38 -14.17 -7.24
CA ARG A 314 -10.92 -15.57 -7.15
C ARG A 314 -10.29 -15.89 -5.80
N THR A 315 -9.51 -14.97 -5.24
CA THR A 315 -8.95 -15.12 -3.89
C THR A 315 -10.06 -15.13 -2.83
N LEU A 316 -11.12 -14.29 -2.96
CA LEU A 316 -12.27 -14.25 -2.05
C LEU A 316 -13.07 -15.56 -2.02
N ARG A 317 -13.13 -16.29 -3.13
CA ARG A 317 -13.77 -17.61 -3.18
C ARG A 317 -13.08 -18.64 -2.29
N THR A 318 -11.78 -18.47 -2.03
CA THR A 318 -11.01 -19.33 -1.13
C THR A 318 -11.20 -18.92 0.33
N LYS A 319 -11.19 -17.61 0.63
CA LYS A 319 -11.37 -17.10 1.99
C LYS A 319 -12.00 -15.70 1.98
N ARG A 320 -13.11 -15.56 2.69
CA ARG A 320 -13.80 -14.28 2.84
C ARG A 320 -13.09 -13.37 3.84
N PRO A 321 -13.12 -12.04 3.65
CA PRO A 321 -12.57 -11.07 4.59
C PRO A 321 -13.44 -11.01 5.85
N ASN A 322 -12.84 -11.17 7.03
CA ASN A 322 -13.48 -11.06 8.32
C ASN A 322 -12.79 -10.07 9.27
N GLU A 323 -11.65 -9.52 8.85
CA GLU A 323 -10.90 -8.50 9.58
C GLU A 323 -11.02 -7.13 8.88
N TYR A 324 -10.84 -6.04 9.63
CA TYR A 324 -10.95 -4.69 9.08
C TYR A 324 -10.03 -4.41 7.87
N PRO A 325 -8.73 -4.80 7.89
CA PRO A 325 -7.82 -4.51 6.78
C PRO A 325 -8.33 -4.98 5.41
N PRO A 326 -8.63 -6.28 5.20
CA PRO A 326 -9.09 -6.74 3.88
C PRO A 326 -10.48 -6.21 3.51
N MET A 327 -11.38 -5.98 4.48
CA MET A 327 -12.69 -5.39 4.21
C MET A 327 -12.55 -3.94 3.69
N SER A 328 -11.78 -3.11 4.39
CA SER A 328 -11.57 -1.71 4.04
C SER A 328 -10.81 -1.56 2.70
N VAL A 329 -9.75 -2.34 2.50
CA VAL A 329 -8.96 -2.33 1.26
C VAL A 329 -9.79 -2.82 0.06
N GLY A 330 -10.60 -3.87 0.24
CA GLY A 330 -11.49 -4.37 -0.81
C GLY A 330 -12.53 -3.35 -1.23
N MET A 331 -13.14 -2.64 -0.27
CA MET A 331 -14.08 -1.55 -0.56
C MET A 331 -13.37 -0.35 -1.21
N GLY A 332 -12.17 0.00 -0.76
CA GLY A 332 -11.35 1.03 -1.41
C GLY A 332 -11.09 0.72 -2.88
N PHE A 333 -10.74 -0.52 -3.20
CA PHE A 333 -10.54 -0.94 -4.58
C PHE A 333 -11.84 -0.93 -5.40
N LEU A 334 -12.97 -1.31 -4.81
CA LEU A 334 -14.28 -1.20 -5.46
C LEU A 334 -14.62 0.27 -5.79
N TRP A 335 -14.38 1.19 -4.86
CA TRP A 335 -14.59 2.61 -5.09
C TRP A 335 -13.65 3.20 -6.16
N LEU A 336 -12.43 2.67 -6.32
CA LEU A 336 -11.57 3.04 -7.45
C LEU A 336 -12.24 2.69 -8.79
N ILE A 337 -12.80 1.48 -8.90
CA ILE A 337 -13.54 1.03 -10.10
C ILE A 337 -14.74 1.95 -10.36
N VAL A 338 -15.55 2.21 -9.34
CA VAL A 338 -16.73 3.10 -9.43
C VAL A 338 -16.30 4.52 -9.82
N GLY A 339 -15.25 5.06 -9.22
CA GLY A 339 -14.73 6.39 -9.51
C GLY A 339 -14.26 6.53 -10.96
N VAL A 340 -13.50 5.55 -11.45
CA VAL A 340 -13.05 5.56 -12.86
C VAL A 340 -14.24 5.44 -13.83
N ALA A 341 -15.21 4.57 -13.56
CA ALA A 341 -16.41 4.43 -14.37
C ALA A 341 -17.25 5.72 -14.39
N ALA A 342 -17.44 6.35 -13.22
CA ALA A 342 -18.15 7.62 -13.09
C ALA A 342 -17.43 8.75 -13.86
N THR A 343 -16.11 8.84 -13.72
CA THR A 343 -15.30 9.83 -14.45
C THR A 343 -15.39 9.59 -15.97
N ALA A 344 -15.30 8.34 -16.42
CA ALA A 344 -15.44 8.00 -17.85
C ALA A 344 -16.80 8.44 -18.40
N TYR A 345 -17.87 8.16 -17.67
CA TYR A 345 -19.23 8.59 -18.03
C TYR A 345 -19.34 10.11 -18.09
N MET A 346 -18.86 10.84 -17.07
CA MET A 346 -18.89 12.30 -17.03
C MET A 346 -18.12 12.92 -18.20
N VAL A 347 -16.90 12.44 -18.47
CA VAL A 347 -16.08 12.94 -19.59
C VAL A 347 -16.74 12.65 -20.94
N ALA A 348 -17.40 11.50 -21.11
CA ALA A 348 -18.10 11.16 -22.34
C ALA A 348 -19.32 12.06 -22.59
N THR A 349 -20.08 12.40 -21.54
CA THR A 349 -21.39 13.06 -21.67
C THR A 349 -21.34 14.58 -21.48
N THR A 350 -20.33 15.10 -20.75
CA THR A 350 -20.27 16.52 -20.36
C THR A 350 -19.15 17.25 -21.11
N PRO A 351 -19.41 18.44 -21.73
CA PRO A 351 -18.36 19.28 -22.29
C PRO A 351 -17.32 19.70 -21.26
N PHE A 352 -16.05 19.85 -21.65
CA PHE A 352 -14.98 20.26 -20.71
C PHE A 352 -15.29 21.58 -19.99
N ALA A 353 -15.92 22.53 -20.65
CA ALA A 353 -16.30 23.81 -20.04
C ALA A 353 -17.29 23.67 -18.86
N GLN A 354 -18.02 22.55 -18.81
CA GLN A 354 -19.04 22.26 -17.78
C GLN A 354 -18.63 21.10 -16.86
N LEU A 355 -17.44 20.50 -17.08
CA LEU A 355 -16.97 19.33 -16.33
C LEU A 355 -16.54 19.73 -14.92
N ASP A 356 -17.29 19.32 -13.91
CA ASP A 356 -16.97 19.55 -12.50
C ASP A 356 -16.47 18.26 -11.82
N MET A 357 -15.15 18.11 -11.73
CA MET A 357 -14.50 16.95 -11.11
C MET A 357 -14.76 16.85 -9.60
N ARG A 358 -15.28 17.91 -8.96
CA ARG A 358 -15.67 17.86 -7.53
C ARG A 358 -16.76 16.83 -7.27
N ALA A 359 -17.58 16.52 -8.27
CA ALA A 359 -18.61 15.49 -8.16
C ALA A 359 -18.06 14.10 -7.86
N VAL A 360 -16.86 13.74 -8.34
CA VAL A 360 -16.23 12.42 -8.09
C VAL A 360 -15.18 12.46 -6.98
N THR A 361 -14.78 13.64 -6.49
CA THR A 361 -13.78 13.79 -5.44
C THR A 361 -14.07 12.98 -4.17
N PRO A 362 -15.32 12.94 -3.62
CA PRO A 362 -15.61 12.13 -2.44
C PRO A 362 -15.41 10.62 -2.69
N ILE A 363 -15.70 10.15 -3.92
CA ILE A 363 -15.50 8.76 -4.34
C ILE A 363 -14.00 8.41 -4.24
N PHE A 364 -13.14 9.25 -4.81
CA PHE A 364 -11.70 9.00 -4.77
C PHE A 364 -11.13 9.23 -3.38
N VAL A 365 -11.43 10.32 -2.70
CA VAL A 365 -10.79 10.67 -1.41
C VAL A 365 -11.29 9.76 -0.29
N VAL A 366 -12.59 9.68 -0.08
CA VAL A 366 -13.17 8.91 1.03
C VAL A 366 -13.34 7.44 0.65
N GLY A 367 -13.90 7.17 -0.53
CA GLY A 367 -14.17 5.82 -1.00
C GLY A 367 -12.89 5.04 -1.26
N PHE A 368 -11.97 5.59 -2.05
CA PHE A 368 -10.75 4.87 -2.44
C PHE A 368 -9.58 5.16 -1.49
N LEU A 369 -9.08 6.40 -1.44
CA LEU A 369 -7.79 6.72 -0.83
C LEU A 369 -7.75 6.45 0.68
N LEU A 370 -8.72 6.96 1.44
CA LEU A 370 -8.73 6.81 2.89
C LEU A 370 -9.03 5.37 3.31
N GLN A 371 -9.97 4.68 2.67
CA GLN A 371 -10.25 3.28 2.99
C GLN A 371 -9.06 2.37 2.68
N LEU A 372 -8.40 2.59 1.52
CA LEU A 372 -7.19 1.84 1.16
C LEU A 372 -6.07 2.09 2.17
N LEU A 373 -5.79 3.37 2.50
CA LEU A 373 -4.72 3.74 3.42
C LEU A 373 -4.95 3.16 4.82
N LEU A 374 -6.12 3.42 5.41
CA LEU A 374 -6.42 3.01 6.78
C LEU A 374 -6.50 1.48 6.89
N GLY A 375 -7.06 0.80 5.87
CA GLY A 375 -7.07 -0.64 5.79
C GLY A 375 -5.66 -1.23 5.71
N ALA A 376 -4.82 -0.72 4.82
CA ALA A 376 -3.43 -1.15 4.68
C ALA A 376 -2.62 -0.89 5.97
N MET A 377 -2.75 0.30 6.57
CA MET A 377 -2.04 0.64 7.81
C MET A 377 -2.49 -0.23 8.98
N SER A 378 -3.76 -0.59 9.07
CA SER A 378 -4.27 -1.49 10.12
C SER A 378 -3.64 -2.89 10.06
N TYR A 379 -3.17 -3.33 8.90
CA TYR A 379 -2.41 -4.57 8.74
C TYR A 379 -0.90 -4.37 8.92
N LEU A 380 -0.34 -3.33 8.30
CA LEU A 380 1.11 -3.14 8.21
C LEU A 380 1.73 -2.67 9.52
N LEU A 381 1.06 -1.82 10.30
CA LEU A 381 1.59 -1.31 11.57
C LEU A 381 1.85 -2.42 12.58
N PRO A 382 0.92 -3.36 12.86
CA PRO A 382 1.18 -4.50 13.74
C PRO A 382 2.38 -5.35 13.29
N GLN A 383 2.46 -5.66 11.99
CA GLN A 383 3.59 -6.42 11.44
C GLN A 383 4.92 -5.69 11.64
N ARG A 384 4.90 -4.36 11.50
CA ARG A 384 6.10 -3.53 11.66
C ARG A 384 6.56 -3.39 13.11
N MET A 385 5.63 -3.38 14.07
CA MET A 385 5.98 -3.35 15.50
C MET A 385 6.70 -4.63 15.92
N GLY A 386 6.48 -5.74 15.24
CA GLY A 386 7.16 -7.00 15.49
C GLY A 386 6.88 -7.57 16.88
N GLY A 387 7.80 -8.37 17.42
CA GLY A 387 7.66 -9.02 18.73
C GLY A 387 7.12 -10.45 18.66
N GLY A 388 6.99 -10.97 17.45
CA GLY A 388 6.54 -12.34 17.20
C GLY A 388 5.03 -12.46 16.96
N PRO A 389 4.56 -13.65 16.56
CA PRO A 389 3.18 -13.86 16.11
C PRO A 389 2.11 -13.50 17.14
N ALA A 390 2.36 -13.70 18.43
CA ALA A 390 1.41 -13.37 19.49
C ALA A 390 1.21 -11.85 19.65
N VAL A 391 2.28 -11.09 19.66
CA VAL A 391 2.25 -9.62 19.74
C VAL A 391 1.50 -9.04 18.56
N VAL A 392 1.76 -9.58 17.35
CA VAL A 392 1.07 -9.15 16.13
C VAL A 392 -0.42 -9.49 16.19
N ARG A 393 -0.79 -10.69 16.68
CA ARG A 393 -2.22 -11.08 16.84
C ARG A 393 -2.95 -10.19 17.83
N ALA A 394 -2.34 -9.90 18.99
CA ALA A 394 -2.93 -9.02 20.00
C ALA A 394 -3.22 -7.62 19.44
N SER A 395 -2.29 -7.07 18.67
CA SER A 395 -2.47 -5.78 17.99
C SER A 395 -3.55 -5.84 16.91
N ASN A 396 -3.53 -6.86 16.04
CA ASN A 396 -4.53 -7.03 14.97
C ASN A 396 -5.95 -7.13 15.50
N LYS A 397 -6.16 -7.80 16.65
CA LYS A 397 -7.45 -7.89 17.31
C LYS A 397 -8.02 -6.49 17.63
N GLU A 398 -7.20 -5.57 18.14
CA GLU A 398 -7.61 -4.21 18.43
C GLU A 398 -7.89 -3.39 17.16
N PHE A 399 -7.05 -3.48 16.13
CA PHE A 399 -7.27 -2.81 14.85
C PHE A 399 -8.53 -3.30 14.13
N SER A 400 -8.93 -4.56 14.34
CA SER A 400 -10.11 -5.15 13.70
C SER A 400 -11.39 -5.00 14.53
N ARG A 401 -11.36 -4.29 15.67
CA ARG A 401 -12.57 -4.03 16.44
C ARG A 401 -13.60 -3.27 15.60
N PHE A 402 -14.84 -3.71 15.68
CA PHE A 402 -15.97 -3.14 14.93
C PHE A 402 -15.75 -3.09 13.42
N ALA A 403 -15.02 -4.06 12.84
CA ALA A 403 -14.63 -4.04 11.44
C ALA A 403 -15.82 -3.84 10.49
N ALA A 404 -16.84 -4.69 10.59
CA ALA A 404 -18.03 -4.62 9.74
C ALA A 404 -18.77 -3.29 9.91
N ALA A 405 -19.02 -2.88 11.15
CA ALA A 405 -19.74 -1.63 11.45
C ALA A 405 -19.02 -0.39 10.88
N ARG A 406 -17.69 -0.31 11.06
CA ARG A 406 -16.88 0.80 10.55
C ARG A 406 -16.90 0.86 9.03
N VAL A 407 -16.69 -0.28 8.36
CA VAL A 407 -16.69 -0.35 6.90
C VAL A 407 -18.08 -0.02 6.36
N THR A 408 -19.14 -0.59 6.93
CA THR A 408 -20.52 -0.30 6.53
C THR A 408 -20.87 1.18 6.73
N ALA A 409 -20.50 1.78 7.89
CA ALA A 409 -20.78 3.17 8.19
C ALA A 409 -20.13 4.12 7.14
N VAL A 410 -18.84 3.91 6.80
CA VAL A 410 -18.16 4.74 5.81
C VAL A 410 -18.81 4.61 4.43
N ASN A 411 -19.09 3.39 3.99
CA ASN A 411 -19.62 3.14 2.65
C ASN A 411 -21.06 3.61 2.51
N LEU A 412 -21.90 3.33 3.51
CA LEU A 412 -23.30 3.80 3.50
C LEU A 412 -23.36 5.33 3.57
N ALA A 413 -22.54 5.94 4.43
CA ALA A 413 -22.44 7.40 4.51
C ALA A 413 -22.05 8.02 3.17
N LEU A 414 -21.07 7.43 2.48
CA LEU A 414 -20.64 7.91 1.16
C LEU A 414 -21.74 7.77 0.11
N ILE A 415 -22.42 6.62 0.05
CA ILE A 415 -23.54 6.40 -0.86
C ILE A 415 -24.64 7.44 -0.66
N ILE A 416 -25.08 7.64 0.61
CA ILE A 416 -26.14 8.62 0.93
C ILE A 416 -25.67 10.05 0.62
N PHE A 417 -24.42 10.39 0.94
CA PHE A 417 -23.83 11.70 0.63
C PHE A 417 -23.84 12.01 -0.87
N MET A 418 -23.59 11.00 -1.71
CA MET A 418 -23.55 11.13 -3.17
C MET A 418 -24.96 11.19 -3.82
N MET A 419 -26.03 10.89 -3.09
CA MET A 419 -27.39 10.97 -3.63
C MET A 419 -27.74 12.43 -4.01
N PRO A 420 -28.58 12.65 -5.03
CA PRO A 420 -29.05 13.99 -5.40
C PRO A 420 -29.72 14.73 -4.24
N GLY A 421 -29.59 16.04 -4.19
CA GLY A 421 -30.24 16.88 -3.17
C GLY A 421 -31.76 16.81 -3.19
N SER A 422 -32.35 16.46 -4.33
CA SER A 422 -33.79 16.17 -4.46
C SER A 422 -34.27 14.92 -3.72
N VAL A 423 -33.35 13.97 -3.45
CA VAL A 423 -33.65 12.71 -2.76
C VAL A 423 -33.28 12.79 -1.29
N VAL A 424 -32.14 13.40 -0.98
CA VAL A 424 -31.59 13.47 0.38
C VAL A 424 -31.25 14.92 0.74
N GLY A 425 -31.95 15.44 1.75
CA GLY A 425 -31.76 16.80 2.23
C GLY A 425 -30.35 17.05 2.82
N GLN A 426 -29.92 18.32 2.81
CA GLN A 426 -28.58 18.72 3.24
C GLN A 426 -28.25 18.32 4.69
N SER A 427 -29.23 18.40 5.59
CA SER A 427 -29.04 18.01 7.00
C SER A 427 -28.70 16.53 7.15
N ILE A 428 -29.34 15.65 6.36
CA ILE A 428 -29.04 14.22 6.36
C ILE A 428 -27.63 13.99 5.79
N LYS A 429 -27.27 14.69 4.70
CA LYS A 429 -25.91 14.60 4.11
C LYS A 429 -24.84 15.00 5.13
N ILE A 430 -25.05 16.05 5.90
CA ILE A 430 -24.13 16.47 6.97
C ILE A 430 -24.05 15.39 8.05
N ALA A 431 -25.20 14.88 8.52
CA ALA A 431 -25.23 13.85 9.56
C ALA A 431 -24.49 12.58 9.15
N VAL A 432 -24.73 12.07 7.93
CA VAL A 432 -24.03 10.87 7.45
C VAL A 432 -22.54 11.13 7.21
N ALA A 433 -22.16 12.32 6.73
CA ALA A 433 -20.75 12.70 6.60
C ALA A 433 -20.02 12.69 7.95
N ILE A 434 -20.67 13.16 9.02
CA ILE A 434 -20.13 13.09 10.38
C ILE A 434 -19.95 11.63 10.82
N VAL A 435 -20.97 10.78 10.60
CA VAL A 435 -20.89 9.34 10.94
C VAL A 435 -19.75 8.66 10.18
N GLY A 436 -19.60 8.91 8.88
CA GLY A 436 -18.51 8.39 8.07
C GLY A 436 -17.14 8.87 8.54
N ALA A 437 -17.02 10.17 8.85
CA ALA A 437 -15.79 10.75 9.39
C ALA A 437 -15.41 10.14 10.75
N LEU A 438 -16.35 9.97 11.66
CA LEU A 438 -16.12 9.33 12.97
C LEU A 438 -15.67 7.87 12.79
N ALA A 439 -16.26 7.12 11.86
CA ALA A 439 -15.85 5.76 11.56
C ALA A 439 -14.41 5.65 11.00
N LEU A 440 -13.95 6.65 10.23
CA LEU A 440 -12.56 6.76 9.79
C LEU A 440 -11.63 7.19 10.92
N ILE A 441 -12.00 8.20 11.70
CA ILE A 441 -11.21 8.74 12.83
C ILE A 441 -11.05 7.68 13.93
N ALA A 442 -11.99 6.75 14.08
CA ALA A 442 -11.87 5.59 15.00
C ALA A 442 -10.58 4.78 14.80
N PHE A 443 -9.93 4.90 13.65
CA PHE A 443 -8.59 4.33 13.42
C PHE A 443 -7.57 4.79 14.49
N ILE A 444 -7.61 6.04 14.93
CA ILE A 444 -6.63 6.61 15.87
C ILE A 444 -6.71 5.97 17.26
N PRO A 445 -7.87 5.96 17.96
CA PRO A 445 -7.96 5.30 19.25
C PRO A 445 -7.68 3.78 19.14
N LEU A 446 -8.10 3.13 18.05
CA LEU A 446 -7.82 1.71 17.85
C LEU A 446 -6.31 1.47 17.59
N MET A 447 -5.62 2.36 16.90
CA MET A 447 -4.17 2.32 16.75
C MET A 447 -3.47 2.42 18.11
N VAL A 448 -3.88 3.37 18.98
CA VAL A 448 -3.33 3.51 20.33
C VAL A 448 -3.56 2.23 21.15
N ARG A 449 -4.75 1.65 21.09
CA ARG A 449 -5.07 0.38 21.74
C ARG A 449 -4.21 -0.77 21.20
N GLY A 450 -4.04 -0.86 19.88
CA GLY A 450 -3.20 -1.87 19.23
C GLY A 450 -1.72 -1.77 19.66
N VAL A 451 -1.19 -0.55 19.76
CA VAL A 451 0.16 -0.31 20.28
C VAL A 451 0.27 -0.74 21.76
N LYS A 452 -0.69 -0.35 22.61
CA LYS A 452 -0.73 -0.77 24.02
C LYS A 452 -0.79 -2.28 24.15
N ALA A 453 -1.65 -2.96 23.38
CA ALA A 453 -1.75 -4.42 23.36
C ALA A 453 -0.41 -5.08 22.97
N SER A 454 0.28 -4.57 21.95
CA SER A 454 1.61 -5.05 21.56
C SER A 454 2.64 -4.92 22.69
N VAL A 455 2.66 -3.77 23.36
CA VAL A 455 3.61 -3.51 24.45
C VAL A 455 3.34 -4.42 25.65
N ASN A 456 2.07 -4.57 26.03
CA ASN A 456 1.67 -5.42 27.16
C ASN A 456 2.01 -6.89 26.92
N THR A 457 1.58 -7.44 25.76
CA THR A 457 1.90 -8.84 25.38
C THR A 457 3.42 -9.09 25.35
N ARG A 458 4.22 -8.11 24.89
CA ARG A 458 5.68 -8.23 24.91
C ARG A 458 6.23 -8.27 26.33
N LYS A 459 5.73 -7.42 27.24
CA LYS A 459 6.14 -7.42 28.67
C LYS A 459 5.78 -8.75 29.34
N GLU A 460 4.58 -9.26 29.11
CA GLU A 460 4.12 -10.55 29.64
C GLU A 460 5.03 -11.70 29.17
N MET A 461 5.35 -11.72 27.87
CA MET A 461 6.28 -12.71 27.31
C MET A 461 7.69 -12.64 27.91
N MET A 462 8.19 -11.43 28.14
CA MET A 462 9.51 -11.26 28.78
C MET A 462 9.48 -11.70 30.25
N ALA A 463 8.42 -11.36 30.99
CA ALA A 463 8.24 -11.78 32.36
C ALA A 463 8.10 -13.32 32.51
N ALA A 464 7.33 -13.97 31.65
CA ALA A 464 7.21 -15.43 31.60
C ALA A 464 8.57 -16.10 31.33
N ARG A 465 9.35 -15.55 30.38
CA ARG A 465 10.70 -16.00 30.09
C ARG A 465 11.63 -15.87 31.31
N ALA A 466 11.55 -14.76 32.04
CA ALA A 466 12.35 -14.52 33.22
C ALA A 466 12.02 -15.50 34.37
N ARG A 467 10.76 -16.00 34.42
CA ARG A 467 10.33 -17.05 35.38
C ARG A 467 10.65 -18.47 34.94
N GLY A 468 11.30 -18.66 33.77
CA GLY A 468 11.58 -19.99 33.22
C GLY A 468 10.32 -20.68 32.63
N GLU A 469 9.21 -19.98 32.60
CA GLU A 469 7.96 -20.49 32.01
C GLU A 469 8.08 -20.52 30.48
N LYS A 470 7.77 -21.65 29.87
CA LYS A 470 7.52 -21.64 28.42
C LYS A 470 6.34 -20.71 28.19
N PRO A 471 6.47 -19.69 27.30
CA PRO A 471 5.33 -18.82 27.02
C PRO A 471 4.14 -19.72 26.64
N VAL A 472 3.07 -19.63 27.43
CA VAL A 472 1.84 -20.39 27.23
C VAL A 472 1.18 -19.86 25.95
N PHE A 473 1.71 -20.27 24.82
CA PHE A 473 1.00 -20.31 23.56
C PHE A 473 0.22 -21.61 23.56
N THR A 474 -0.86 -21.63 24.35
CA THR A 474 -1.81 -22.73 24.40
C THR A 474 -2.17 -23.08 22.98
N GLN A 475 -2.23 -24.38 22.72
CA GLN A 475 -2.76 -24.98 21.49
C GLN A 475 -4.15 -24.44 21.10
N GLU A 476 -4.89 -23.83 22.02
CA GLU A 476 -6.13 -23.09 21.75
C GLU A 476 -6.00 -21.95 20.74
N ALA A 477 -4.81 -21.35 20.57
CA ALA A 477 -4.57 -20.34 19.53
C ALA A 477 -4.26 -20.96 18.15
N LEU A 478 -4.11 -22.25 18.04
CA LEU A 478 -3.84 -23.00 16.80
C LEU A 478 -5.07 -23.78 16.30
N THR A 479 -6.07 -24.00 17.14
CA THR A 479 -7.34 -24.58 16.72
C THR A 479 -8.16 -23.48 16.04
N PRO A 480 -8.56 -23.65 14.77
CA PRO A 480 -9.62 -22.84 14.19
C PRO A 480 -10.87 -23.03 15.06
N GLU A 481 -11.57 -21.94 15.44
CA GLU A 481 -12.90 -22.08 16.02
C GLU A 481 -13.72 -23.05 15.16
N PRO A 482 -14.36 -24.06 15.77
CA PRO A 482 -15.20 -24.98 15.01
C PRO A 482 -16.26 -24.16 14.30
N VAL A 483 -16.26 -24.24 12.98
CA VAL A 483 -17.34 -23.69 12.16
C VAL A 483 -18.64 -24.33 12.66
N PRO A 484 -19.65 -23.55 13.10
CA PRO A 484 -20.94 -24.12 13.45
C PRO A 484 -21.46 -24.89 12.24
N HIS A 485 -21.58 -26.20 12.37
CA HIS A 485 -22.25 -27.02 11.37
C HIS A 485 -23.66 -26.46 11.21
N ALA A 486 -23.91 -25.78 10.09
CA ALA A 486 -25.28 -25.52 9.66
C ALA A 486 -25.96 -26.90 9.55
N LYS A 487 -26.93 -27.14 10.43
CA LYS A 487 -27.78 -28.32 10.33
C LYS A 487 -28.37 -28.34 8.93
N GLN A 488 -27.97 -29.35 8.16
CA GLN A 488 -28.72 -29.77 6.98
C GLN A 488 -30.09 -30.17 7.46
N SER A 489 -31.09 -29.36 7.17
CA SER A 489 -32.48 -29.78 7.16
C SER A 489 -33.04 -29.46 5.79
N PHE A 490 -33.24 -30.55 5.04
CA PHE A 490 -34.09 -30.74 3.86
C PHE A 490 -34.46 -29.54 2.98
#